data_cdd01b043f8468aa598259c845a76a18
#
_entry.id   cdd01b043f8468aa598259c845a76a18
#
_cell.length_a   1.000
_cell.length_b   1.000
_cell.length_c   1.000
_cell.angle_alpha   90.00
_cell.angle_beta   90.00
_cell.angle_gamma   90.00
#
_symmetry.space_group_name_H-M   'P 1'
#
loop_
_entity.id
_entity.type
_entity.pdbx_description
1 polymer ?
#
loop_
_entity_poly.entity_id
_entity_poly.type
_entity_poly.pdbx_seq_one_letter_code
_entity_poly.pdbx_strand_id
1 'polypeptide(L)'
;MTERITVSATQTDDGPHMPSWMDEDAVTYAQAGVDTAEGARAVDAIKGVVHDTYRPEVVGDIGGFGGLFSIAAAKSMDDALLVIGTDGVGTKLKVAQLAGKHDTVGIDLVAMCANDILATGAEPLFFLDYVAIGKLKAENMAEIVAGIGEGCKQAGCALIGGEMAEHPGVMDPDDYDLSGFCVGVVDRSKMLDPAAVREGDVLIGLASSGLHSNGYSLARKVCVEGKTHYELRIEREELGGRSLQDALLEPTRIYVKPVRAVLEACEGAVHALAHITGGGISENLDRALPKSCAAEVDLGTWPVPAIASFVCDAAHLDEAEALKTFNMGLGMVLIVDAARADEVEAALTQAGETTYRVGRIVAGEGEVRYANDGKLYGFGAEA
;
A
#
# COMPACT_ATOMS: atom_id res chain seq x y z
N MET A 1 -16.40 -22.03 43.19
CA MET A 1 -17.49 -21.37 43.93
C MET A 1 -17.38 -19.90 43.57
N THR A 2 -18.22 -19.47 42.64
CA THR A 2 -18.27 -18.09 42.16
C THR A 2 -19.42 -17.43 42.89
N GLU A 3 -19.13 -16.59 43.87
CA GLU A 3 -20.16 -15.80 44.55
C GLU A 3 -20.69 -14.74 43.60
N ARG A 4 -21.95 -14.89 43.21
CA ARG A 4 -22.73 -13.82 42.61
C ARG A 4 -23.10 -12.81 43.68
N ILE A 5 -22.60 -11.60 43.60
CA ILE A 5 -23.08 -10.49 44.42
C ILE A 5 -24.49 -10.13 43.91
N THR A 6 -25.50 -10.56 44.67
CA THR A 6 -26.89 -10.16 44.45
C THR A 6 -27.12 -8.88 45.28
N VAL A 7 -27.23 -7.74 44.62
CA VAL A 7 -27.68 -6.50 45.29
C VAL A 7 -29.19 -6.61 45.50
N SER A 8 -29.63 -6.86 46.72
CA SER A 8 -31.05 -6.77 47.07
C SER A 8 -31.45 -5.31 47.23
N ALA A 9 -32.32 -4.83 46.39
CA ALA A 9 -32.98 -3.55 46.60
C ALA A 9 -33.96 -3.67 47.77
N THR A 10 -33.61 -3.10 48.92
CA THR A 10 -34.57 -2.79 49.97
C THR A 10 -35.28 -1.51 49.56
N GLN A 11 -36.57 -1.59 49.20
CA GLN A 11 -37.45 -0.45 49.02
C GLN A 11 -37.60 0.29 50.33
N THR A 12 -37.01 1.48 50.48
CA THR A 12 -37.42 2.53 51.38
C THR A 12 -38.14 3.56 50.56
N ASP A 13 -39.20 4.14 51.08
CA ASP A 13 -40.24 4.99 50.44
C ASP A 13 -39.76 6.41 50.07
N ASP A 14 -38.45 6.63 50.04
CA ASP A 14 -37.83 7.80 49.43
C ASP A 14 -37.37 7.35 48.02
N GLY A 15 -37.88 7.99 46.97
CA GLY A 15 -37.53 7.70 45.59
C GLY A 15 -36.01 7.57 45.41
N PRO A 16 -35.54 6.85 44.39
CA PRO A 16 -34.12 6.52 44.24
C PRO A 16 -33.30 7.82 44.29
N HIS A 17 -32.55 8.00 45.39
CA HIS A 17 -31.51 9.03 45.45
C HIS A 17 -30.47 8.66 44.40
N MET A 18 -30.56 9.29 43.25
CA MET A 18 -29.51 9.22 42.24
C MET A 18 -28.21 9.73 42.90
N PRO A 19 -27.11 9.02 42.77
CA PRO A 19 -25.81 9.48 43.25
C PRO A 19 -25.54 10.87 42.63
N SER A 20 -24.92 11.79 43.38
CA SER A 20 -24.62 13.15 42.96
C SER A 20 -23.74 13.29 41.68
N TRP A 21 -23.18 12.19 41.24
CA TRP A 21 -22.45 12.09 39.95
C TRP A 21 -23.39 11.72 38.77
N MET A 22 -24.69 11.49 39.01
CA MET A 22 -25.73 11.29 38.00
C MET A 22 -26.59 12.54 37.83
N ASP A 23 -26.00 13.73 37.89
CA ASP A 23 -26.71 14.97 37.60
C ASP A 23 -27.26 14.97 36.18
N GLU A 24 -28.33 15.71 35.93
CA GLU A 24 -28.98 15.87 34.61
C GLU A 24 -28.03 16.38 33.52
N ASP A 25 -26.84 16.85 33.88
CA ASP A 25 -25.77 17.33 33.02
C ASP A 25 -24.63 16.33 32.79
N ALA A 26 -24.82 15.03 33.10
CA ALA A 26 -23.78 14.01 32.86
C ALA A 26 -23.46 13.87 31.38
N VAL A 27 -22.22 14.23 30.99
CA VAL A 27 -21.75 14.09 29.61
C VAL A 27 -21.50 12.60 29.29
N THR A 28 -22.18 12.10 28.28
CA THR A 28 -22.00 10.72 27.81
C THR A 28 -20.76 10.60 26.93
N TYR A 29 -20.23 9.36 26.75
CA TYR A 29 -19.10 9.10 25.88
C TYR A 29 -19.39 9.50 24.41
N ALA A 30 -20.61 9.28 23.93
CA ALA A 30 -21.06 9.74 22.61
C ALA A 30 -21.08 11.27 22.50
N GLN A 31 -21.50 12.01 23.56
CA GLN A 31 -21.42 13.45 23.60
C GLN A 31 -19.97 13.97 23.66
N ALA A 32 -19.05 13.16 24.18
CA ALA A 32 -17.62 13.44 24.16
C ALA A 32 -16.97 13.12 22.79
N GLY A 33 -17.75 12.62 21.81
CA GLY A 33 -17.31 12.41 20.43
C GLY A 33 -17.01 10.97 20.03
N VAL A 34 -17.27 9.97 20.91
CA VAL A 34 -17.03 8.55 20.60
C VAL A 34 -18.35 7.78 20.66
N ASP A 35 -18.83 7.31 19.49
CA ASP A 35 -20.08 6.56 19.36
C ASP A 35 -19.84 5.04 19.24
N THR A 36 -19.93 4.34 20.35
CA THR A 36 -19.73 2.89 20.39
C THR A 36 -20.80 2.10 19.60
N ALA A 37 -21.99 2.64 19.42
CA ALA A 37 -23.04 1.99 18.63
C ALA A 37 -22.71 2.10 17.12
N GLU A 38 -22.16 3.24 16.69
CA GLU A 38 -21.67 3.42 15.33
C GLU A 38 -20.47 2.47 15.06
N GLY A 39 -19.56 2.35 16.02
CA GLY A 39 -18.46 1.37 15.95
C GLY A 39 -18.95 -0.07 15.76
N ALA A 40 -19.96 -0.48 16.50
CA ALA A 40 -20.56 -1.80 16.33
C ALA A 40 -21.19 -2.01 14.94
N ARG A 41 -21.88 -0.99 14.41
CA ARG A 41 -22.44 -1.03 13.05
C ARG A 41 -21.33 -1.13 11.99
N ALA A 42 -20.25 -0.38 12.14
CA ALA A 42 -19.10 -0.45 11.24
C ALA A 42 -18.48 -1.85 11.22
N VAL A 43 -18.25 -2.46 12.39
CA VAL A 43 -17.74 -3.85 12.49
C VAL A 43 -18.68 -4.83 11.81
N ASP A 44 -20.01 -4.71 12.01
CA ASP A 44 -20.97 -5.61 11.36
C ASP A 44 -20.96 -5.46 9.82
N ALA A 45 -20.79 -4.23 9.33
CA ALA A 45 -20.76 -3.95 7.89
C ALA A 45 -19.55 -4.56 7.17
N ILE A 46 -18.41 -4.73 7.84
CA ILE A 46 -17.16 -5.21 7.24
C ILE A 46 -16.96 -6.74 7.34
N LYS A 47 -17.71 -7.46 8.18
CA LYS A 47 -17.51 -8.89 8.43
C LYS A 47 -17.43 -9.73 7.16
N GLY A 48 -18.34 -9.51 6.22
CA GLY A 48 -18.38 -10.25 4.94
C GLY A 48 -17.10 -10.05 4.13
N VAL A 49 -16.66 -8.81 4.00
CA VAL A 49 -15.43 -8.45 3.27
C VAL A 49 -14.20 -9.11 3.90
N VAL A 50 -14.10 -9.07 5.23
CA VAL A 50 -13.00 -9.70 5.96
C VAL A 50 -12.97 -11.21 5.72
N HIS A 51 -14.11 -11.89 5.86
CA HIS A 51 -14.22 -13.33 5.62
C HIS A 51 -13.85 -13.73 4.19
N ASP A 52 -14.18 -12.89 3.19
CA ASP A 52 -13.84 -13.14 1.78
C ASP A 52 -12.32 -13.17 1.52
N THR A 53 -11.51 -12.64 2.45
CA THR A 53 -10.04 -12.70 2.38
C THR A 53 -9.45 -13.92 3.07
N TYR A 54 -10.25 -14.70 3.81
CA TYR A 54 -9.73 -15.77 4.65
C TYR A 54 -9.10 -16.89 3.82
N ARG A 55 -7.95 -17.30 4.32
CA ARG A 55 -7.18 -18.45 3.86
C ARG A 55 -7.40 -19.62 4.85
N PRO A 56 -7.10 -20.87 4.45
CA PRO A 56 -7.22 -22.03 5.35
C PRO A 56 -6.41 -21.91 6.64
N GLU A 57 -5.37 -21.07 6.65
CA GLU A 57 -4.50 -20.84 7.78
C GLU A 57 -5.11 -19.91 8.85
N VAL A 58 -6.16 -19.16 8.53
CA VAL A 58 -6.85 -18.29 9.50
C VAL A 58 -7.57 -19.16 10.52
N VAL A 59 -7.38 -18.84 11.81
CA VAL A 59 -7.99 -19.59 12.93
C VAL A 59 -8.88 -18.64 13.72
N GLY A 60 -10.18 -18.99 13.81
CA GLY A 60 -11.18 -18.17 14.49
C GLY A 60 -11.79 -17.12 13.60
N ASP A 61 -12.25 -16.02 14.19
CA ASP A 61 -13.00 -14.94 13.53
C ASP A 61 -12.57 -13.57 14.08
N ILE A 62 -12.96 -12.49 13.39
CA ILE A 62 -12.77 -11.12 13.88
C ILE A 62 -13.59 -10.85 15.15
N GLY A 63 -13.13 -9.88 15.97
CA GLY A 63 -13.78 -9.47 17.22
C GLY A 63 -13.18 -10.12 18.47
N GLY A 64 -12.14 -10.95 18.35
CA GLY A 64 -11.29 -11.39 19.44
C GLY A 64 -10.24 -10.34 19.83
N PHE A 65 -9.43 -10.62 20.86
CA PHE A 65 -8.31 -9.76 21.26
C PHE A 65 -7.14 -9.77 20.29
N GLY A 66 -7.11 -10.69 19.32
CA GLY A 66 -6.08 -10.76 18.28
C GLY A 66 -6.43 -11.78 17.22
N GLY A 67 -5.94 -11.55 16.02
CA GLY A 67 -6.05 -12.48 14.90
C GLY A 67 -5.10 -13.68 15.09
N LEU A 68 -5.57 -14.88 14.76
CA LEU A 68 -4.76 -16.09 14.81
C LEU A 68 -4.53 -16.62 13.40
N PHE A 69 -3.27 -16.95 13.09
CA PHE A 69 -2.87 -17.49 11.80
C PHE A 69 -1.94 -18.70 11.98
N SER A 70 -2.24 -19.80 11.32
CA SER A 70 -1.43 -21.01 11.39
C SER A 70 -0.19 -20.90 10.52
N ILE A 71 0.98 -21.04 11.09
CA ILE A 71 2.26 -21.10 10.38
C ILE A 71 2.65 -22.54 10.02
N ALA A 72 1.70 -23.48 9.98
CA ALA A 72 1.99 -24.88 9.72
C ALA A 72 2.67 -25.12 8.37
N ALA A 73 2.35 -24.33 7.34
CA ALA A 73 3.00 -24.40 6.02
C ALA A 73 4.50 -24.04 6.09
N ALA A 74 4.92 -23.16 7.01
CA ALA A 74 6.33 -22.83 7.21
C ALA A 74 7.20 -24.00 7.73
N LYS A 75 6.58 -25.07 8.22
CA LYS A 75 7.31 -26.27 8.66
C LYS A 75 8.00 -27.01 7.51
N SER A 76 7.62 -26.75 6.26
CA SER A 76 8.30 -27.30 5.09
C SER A 76 9.51 -26.49 4.65
N MET A 77 9.76 -25.33 5.27
CA MET A 77 10.93 -24.49 5.05
C MET A 77 12.06 -24.92 5.96
N ASP A 78 13.30 -24.88 5.45
CA ASP A 78 14.49 -25.23 6.24
C ASP A 78 14.81 -24.16 7.29
N ASP A 79 14.67 -22.88 6.91
CA ASP A 79 14.88 -21.73 7.79
C ASP A 79 13.88 -20.60 7.46
N ALA A 80 12.68 -20.71 8.01
CA ALA A 80 11.58 -19.76 7.78
C ALA A 80 11.85 -18.39 8.44
N LEU A 81 11.86 -17.34 7.64
CA LEU A 81 11.95 -15.95 8.09
C LEU A 81 10.61 -15.26 7.97
N LEU A 82 10.19 -14.56 9.01
CA LEU A 82 9.08 -13.62 8.92
C LEU A 82 9.59 -12.29 8.36
N VAL A 83 8.86 -11.76 7.39
CA VAL A 83 9.08 -10.43 6.84
C VAL A 83 7.88 -9.57 7.22
N ILE A 84 8.14 -8.40 7.79
CA ILE A 84 7.11 -7.52 8.32
C ILE A 84 7.29 -6.14 7.67
N GLY A 85 6.24 -5.65 7.01
CA GLY A 85 6.16 -4.32 6.42
C GLY A 85 5.02 -3.52 7.04
N THR A 86 5.25 -2.23 7.23
CA THR A 86 4.22 -1.28 7.65
C THR A 86 4.33 -0.02 6.80
N ASP A 87 3.19 0.48 6.35
CA ASP A 87 3.11 1.71 5.57
C ASP A 87 1.71 2.34 5.70
N GLY A 88 1.56 3.54 5.16
CA GLY A 88 0.30 4.25 5.04
C GLY A 88 -0.03 4.58 3.59
N VAL A 89 -1.13 5.31 3.38
CA VAL A 89 -1.52 5.82 2.05
C VAL A 89 -0.98 7.23 1.80
N GLY A 90 -0.77 7.97 2.87
CA GLY A 90 -0.31 9.35 2.81
C GLY A 90 -1.37 10.32 2.29
N THR A 91 -0.92 11.42 1.69
CA THR A 91 -1.82 12.54 1.38
C THR A 91 -2.78 12.31 0.20
N LYS A 92 -2.74 11.16 -0.47
CA LYS A 92 -3.78 10.69 -1.42
C LYS A 92 -5.15 10.63 -0.72
N LEU A 93 -5.18 10.34 0.59
CA LEU A 93 -6.40 10.33 1.39
C LEU A 93 -7.19 11.64 1.30
N LYS A 94 -6.52 12.79 1.21
CA LYS A 94 -7.20 14.09 1.04
C LYS A 94 -7.90 14.21 -0.31
N VAL A 95 -7.41 13.52 -1.35
CA VAL A 95 -8.11 13.45 -2.64
C VAL A 95 -9.36 12.59 -2.51
N ALA A 96 -9.27 11.45 -1.83
CA ALA A 96 -10.41 10.57 -1.57
C ALA A 96 -11.50 11.27 -0.75
N GLN A 97 -11.10 11.99 0.31
CA GLN A 97 -12.01 12.78 1.16
C GLN A 97 -12.73 13.86 0.35
N LEU A 98 -12.01 14.65 -0.46
CA LEU A 98 -12.60 15.68 -1.30
C LEU A 98 -13.50 15.08 -2.39
N ALA A 99 -13.15 13.94 -2.94
CA ALA A 99 -13.93 13.23 -3.95
C ALA A 99 -15.17 12.52 -3.38
N GLY A 100 -15.20 12.23 -2.08
CA GLY A 100 -16.20 11.38 -1.44
C GLY A 100 -16.15 9.94 -1.98
N LYS A 101 -14.94 9.42 -2.24
CA LYS A 101 -14.69 8.08 -2.79
C LYS A 101 -13.59 7.39 -1.98
N HIS A 102 -13.96 6.38 -1.22
CA HIS A 102 -13.09 5.78 -0.21
C HIS A 102 -12.72 4.32 -0.52
N ASP A 103 -13.31 3.71 -1.54
CA ASP A 103 -13.18 2.28 -1.90
C ASP A 103 -11.82 1.91 -2.55
N THR A 104 -11.01 2.89 -2.97
CA THR A 104 -9.73 2.65 -3.64
C THR A 104 -8.52 2.72 -2.72
N VAL A 105 -8.57 3.60 -1.71
CA VAL A 105 -7.41 3.87 -0.83
C VAL A 105 -7.02 2.69 0.06
N GLY A 106 -7.96 1.79 0.33
CA GLY A 106 -7.67 0.52 1.01
C GLY A 106 -6.79 -0.41 0.16
N ILE A 107 -6.97 -0.41 -1.16
CA ILE A 107 -6.09 -1.15 -2.09
C ILE A 107 -4.67 -0.55 -2.05
N ASP A 108 -4.57 0.79 -2.05
CA ASP A 108 -3.28 1.48 -1.92
C ASP A 108 -2.55 1.05 -0.64
N LEU A 109 -3.27 1.01 0.49
CA LEU A 109 -2.69 0.62 1.79
C LEU A 109 -2.07 -0.77 1.75
N VAL A 110 -2.81 -1.75 1.21
CA VAL A 110 -2.32 -3.13 1.09
C VAL A 110 -1.16 -3.21 0.11
N ALA A 111 -1.25 -2.51 -1.02
CA ALA A 111 -0.23 -2.50 -2.07
C ALA A 111 1.12 -2.00 -1.53
N MET A 112 1.13 -0.89 -0.78
CA MET A 112 2.35 -0.32 -0.21
C MET A 112 3.06 -1.32 0.70
N CYS A 113 2.32 -2.00 1.58
CA CYS A 113 2.90 -2.98 2.50
C CYS A 113 3.27 -4.31 1.82
N ALA A 114 2.39 -4.85 0.97
CA ALA A 114 2.56 -6.18 0.39
C ALA A 114 3.63 -6.23 -0.71
N ASN A 115 3.77 -5.16 -1.51
CA ASN A 115 4.82 -5.06 -2.51
C ASN A 115 6.21 -4.92 -1.87
N ASP A 116 6.32 -4.25 -0.70
CA ASP A 116 7.58 -4.17 0.04
C ASP A 116 8.02 -5.53 0.59
N ILE A 117 7.06 -6.31 1.11
CA ILE A 117 7.33 -7.70 1.51
C ILE A 117 7.77 -8.54 0.32
N LEU A 118 7.07 -8.41 -0.81
CA LEU A 118 7.42 -9.10 -2.05
C LEU A 118 8.84 -8.79 -2.51
N ALA A 119 9.32 -7.55 -2.32
CA ALA A 119 10.67 -7.15 -2.72
C ALA A 119 11.78 -7.98 -2.05
N THR A 120 11.48 -8.65 -0.94
CA THR A 120 12.38 -9.62 -0.28
C THR A 120 12.21 -11.06 -0.78
N GLY A 121 11.28 -11.33 -1.70
CA GLY A 121 10.90 -12.67 -2.13
C GLY A 121 9.86 -13.36 -1.25
N ALA A 122 9.39 -12.70 -0.18
CA ALA A 122 8.45 -13.28 0.75
C ALA A 122 7.01 -13.35 0.21
N GLU A 123 6.26 -14.33 0.70
CA GLU A 123 4.82 -14.47 0.51
C GLU A 123 4.08 -13.70 1.59
N PRO A 124 3.24 -12.70 1.27
CA PRO A 124 2.32 -12.11 2.23
C PRO A 124 1.33 -13.15 2.77
N LEU A 125 1.23 -13.25 4.10
CA LEU A 125 0.36 -14.22 4.79
C LEU A 125 -0.92 -13.57 5.27
N PHE A 126 -0.77 -12.48 6.02
CA PHE A 126 -1.90 -11.75 6.61
C PHE A 126 -1.61 -10.26 6.73
N PHE A 127 -2.69 -9.52 6.87
CA PHE A 127 -2.72 -8.08 6.97
C PHE A 127 -3.52 -7.64 8.20
N LEU A 128 -3.10 -6.52 8.77
CA LEU A 128 -3.80 -5.79 9.83
C LEU A 128 -3.85 -4.32 9.42
N ASP A 129 -4.93 -3.63 9.77
CA ASP A 129 -5.07 -2.20 9.54
C ASP A 129 -5.31 -1.43 10.84
N TYR A 130 -4.94 -0.16 10.84
CA TYR A 130 -5.34 0.82 11.85
C TYR A 130 -5.94 2.03 11.15
N VAL A 131 -7.17 2.36 11.47
CA VAL A 131 -7.88 3.52 10.96
C VAL A 131 -8.04 4.55 12.07
N ALA A 132 -7.27 5.66 12.00
CA ALA A 132 -7.50 6.84 12.82
C ALA A 132 -8.52 7.73 12.10
N ILE A 133 -9.62 8.13 12.76
CA ILE A 133 -10.69 8.88 12.12
C ILE A 133 -11.21 9.98 13.06
N GLY A 134 -11.51 11.15 12.51
CA GLY A 134 -12.06 12.27 13.31
C GLY A 134 -13.45 11.97 13.84
N LYS A 135 -14.34 11.46 12.97
CA LYS A 135 -15.68 10.98 13.32
C LYS A 135 -16.04 9.74 12.50
N LEU A 136 -16.37 8.66 13.19
CA LEU A 136 -16.74 7.40 12.53
C LEU A 136 -18.09 7.54 11.80
N LYS A 137 -18.10 7.07 10.55
CA LYS A 137 -19.28 6.88 9.71
C LYS A 137 -19.19 5.45 9.16
N ALA A 138 -20.11 4.59 9.55
CA ALA A 138 -20.05 3.16 9.20
C ALA A 138 -20.01 2.92 7.69
N GLU A 139 -20.67 3.76 6.90
CA GLU A 139 -20.70 3.68 5.45
C GLU A 139 -19.31 3.95 4.84
N ASN A 140 -18.62 5.01 5.27
CA ASN A 140 -17.27 5.32 4.79
C ASN A 140 -16.28 4.23 5.21
N MET A 141 -16.42 3.71 6.44
CA MET A 141 -15.60 2.62 6.93
C MET A 141 -15.79 1.35 6.11
N ALA A 142 -17.03 1.03 5.74
CA ALA A 142 -17.32 -0.11 4.87
C ALA A 142 -16.64 0.02 3.50
N GLU A 143 -16.61 1.21 2.90
CA GLU A 143 -15.88 1.45 1.64
C GLU A 143 -14.36 1.30 1.82
N ILE A 144 -13.78 1.90 2.87
CA ILE A 144 -12.34 1.79 3.15
C ILE A 144 -11.93 0.32 3.31
N VAL A 145 -12.66 -0.42 4.16
CA VAL A 145 -12.35 -1.84 4.42
C VAL A 145 -12.66 -2.72 3.21
N ALA A 146 -13.66 -2.37 2.38
CA ALA A 146 -13.87 -3.04 1.10
C ALA A 146 -12.63 -2.93 0.19
N GLY A 147 -12.01 -1.76 0.13
CA GLY A 147 -10.74 -1.55 -0.57
C GLY A 147 -9.60 -2.37 0.03
N ILE A 148 -9.47 -2.42 1.37
CA ILE A 148 -8.46 -3.25 2.06
C ILE A 148 -8.67 -4.73 1.74
N GLY A 149 -9.91 -5.22 1.84
CA GLY A 149 -10.26 -6.61 1.51
C GLY A 149 -9.96 -6.97 0.06
N GLU A 150 -10.25 -6.06 -0.88
CA GLU A 150 -9.90 -6.25 -2.29
C GLU A 150 -8.38 -6.31 -2.49
N GLY A 151 -7.64 -5.39 -1.86
CA GLY A 151 -6.17 -5.42 -1.88
C GLY A 151 -5.60 -6.71 -1.30
N CYS A 152 -6.14 -7.19 -0.18
CA CYS A 152 -5.75 -8.47 0.43
C CYS A 152 -6.01 -9.66 -0.51
N LYS A 153 -7.15 -9.70 -1.21
CA LYS A 153 -7.45 -10.72 -2.21
C LYS A 153 -6.45 -10.67 -3.37
N GLN A 154 -6.11 -9.49 -3.87
CA GLN A 154 -5.09 -9.32 -4.90
C GLN A 154 -3.71 -9.78 -4.43
N ALA A 155 -3.29 -9.40 -3.22
CA ALA A 155 -2.04 -9.83 -2.61
C ALA A 155 -2.04 -11.32 -2.20
N GLY A 156 -3.20 -11.96 -2.09
CA GLY A 156 -3.32 -13.34 -1.62
C GLY A 156 -3.08 -13.51 -0.12
N CYS A 157 -3.24 -12.45 0.67
CA CYS A 157 -3.14 -12.48 2.13
C CYS A 157 -4.52 -12.33 2.79
N ALA A 158 -4.63 -12.70 4.05
CA ALA A 158 -5.88 -12.60 4.80
C ALA A 158 -5.92 -11.34 5.67
N LEU A 159 -7.01 -10.58 5.64
CA LEU A 159 -7.28 -9.53 6.63
C LEU A 159 -7.78 -10.21 7.91
N ILE A 160 -6.96 -10.26 8.96
CA ILE A 160 -7.25 -11.04 10.17
C ILE A 160 -7.59 -10.18 11.39
N GLY A 161 -7.58 -8.87 11.27
CA GLY A 161 -7.91 -7.93 12.33
C GLY A 161 -7.53 -6.52 11.95
N GLY A 162 -7.90 -5.59 12.82
CA GLY A 162 -7.63 -4.17 12.67
C GLY A 162 -8.18 -3.39 13.84
N GLU A 163 -8.06 -2.07 13.78
CA GLU A 163 -8.56 -1.13 14.78
C GLU A 163 -9.18 0.09 14.09
N MET A 164 -10.26 0.59 14.66
CA MET A 164 -10.93 1.83 14.25
C MET A 164 -11.02 2.75 15.46
N ALA A 165 -10.27 3.84 15.46
CA ALA A 165 -10.20 4.75 16.58
C ALA A 165 -10.68 6.16 16.23
N GLU A 166 -11.71 6.65 16.92
CA GLU A 166 -12.15 8.04 16.82
C GLU A 166 -11.21 8.97 17.61
N HIS A 167 -10.84 10.08 16.99
CA HIS A 167 -9.93 11.09 17.54
C HIS A 167 -10.60 12.48 17.63
N PRO A 168 -11.69 12.62 18.40
CA PRO A 168 -12.40 13.90 18.53
C PRO A 168 -11.48 14.98 19.12
N GLY A 169 -11.45 16.15 18.50
CA GLY A 169 -10.60 17.27 18.92
C GLY A 169 -9.11 17.13 18.52
N VAL A 170 -8.69 16.02 17.93
CA VAL A 170 -7.35 15.82 17.37
C VAL A 170 -7.38 15.85 15.85
N MET A 171 -8.41 15.26 15.23
CA MET A 171 -8.63 15.25 13.79
C MET A 171 -9.93 15.97 13.45
N ASP A 172 -10.00 16.58 12.27
CA ASP A 172 -11.25 17.12 11.76
C ASP A 172 -12.26 15.98 11.52
N PRO A 173 -13.58 16.22 11.68
CA PRO A 173 -14.58 15.14 11.61
C PRO A 173 -14.58 14.32 10.34
N ASP A 174 -14.18 14.88 9.20
CA ASP A 174 -14.14 14.19 7.91
C ASP A 174 -12.75 13.62 7.59
N ASP A 175 -11.77 13.85 8.46
CA ASP A 175 -10.41 13.36 8.28
C ASP A 175 -10.25 11.93 8.79
N TYR A 176 -9.41 11.18 8.09
CA TYR A 176 -8.92 9.88 8.53
C TYR A 176 -7.52 9.62 8.03
N ASP A 177 -6.80 8.75 8.71
CA ASP A 177 -5.52 8.20 8.29
C ASP A 177 -5.52 6.68 8.38
N LEU A 178 -4.75 6.05 7.51
CA LEU A 178 -4.68 4.60 7.37
C LEU A 178 -3.24 4.13 7.57
N SER A 179 -3.07 3.13 8.43
CA SER A 179 -1.81 2.42 8.61
C SER A 179 -2.02 0.93 8.41
N GLY A 180 -1.18 0.31 7.58
CA GLY A 180 -1.21 -1.11 7.27
C GLY A 180 -0.02 -1.85 7.85
N PHE A 181 -0.23 -3.12 8.20
CA PHE A 181 0.78 -4.03 8.71
C PHE A 181 0.64 -5.35 7.97
N CYS A 182 1.60 -5.66 7.12
CA CYS A 182 1.64 -6.91 6.39
C CYS A 182 2.71 -7.82 6.96
N VAL A 183 2.38 -9.09 7.15
CA VAL A 183 3.33 -10.12 7.59
C VAL A 183 3.42 -11.19 6.51
N GLY A 184 4.63 -11.48 6.09
CA GLY A 184 4.94 -12.51 5.11
C GLY A 184 5.96 -13.51 5.64
N VAL A 185 6.24 -14.52 4.83
CA VAL A 185 7.21 -15.56 5.13
C VAL A 185 8.06 -15.87 3.90
N VAL A 186 9.34 -16.15 4.12
CA VAL A 186 10.24 -16.65 3.09
C VAL A 186 11.20 -17.66 3.71
N ASP A 187 11.57 -18.70 2.97
CA ASP A 187 12.72 -19.52 3.34
C ASP A 187 14.00 -18.72 3.08
N ARG A 188 14.94 -18.71 4.04
CA ARG A 188 16.21 -17.96 3.91
C ARG A 188 16.94 -18.27 2.61
N SER A 189 16.88 -19.51 2.14
CA SER A 189 17.51 -19.94 0.90
C SER A 189 16.87 -19.35 -0.36
N LYS A 190 15.64 -18.85 -0.26
CA LYS A 190 14.86 -18.26 -1.37
C LYS A 190 14.69 -16.73 -1.23
N MET A 191 15.24 -16.15 -0.18
CA MET A 191 15.21 -14.71 0.03
C MET A 191 16.00 -14.02 -1.09
N LEU A 192 15.41 -13.00 -1.68
CA LEU A 192 16.11 -12.15 -2.64
C LEU A 192 17.15 -11.29 -1.91
N ASP A 193 18.38 -11.30 -2.42
CA ASP A 193 19.50 -10.61 -1.82
C ASP A 193 20.20 -9.74 -2.87
N PRO A 194 20.31 -8.42 -2.67
CA PRO A 194 21.07 -7.53 -3.53
C PRO A 194 22.52 -8.04 -3.83
N ALA A 195 23.10 -8.82 -2.95
CA ALA A 195 24.43 -9.41 -3.17
C ALA A 195 24.49 -10.40 -4.34
N ALA A 196 23.34 -10.90 -4.82
CA ALA A 196 23.26 -11.78 -6.00
C ALA A 196 23.34 -10.99 -7.32
N VAL A 197 23.10 -9.68 -7.31
CA VAL A 197 23.13 -8.80 -8.49
C VAL A 197 24.55 -8.66 -9.00
N ARG A 198 24.70 -8.73 -10.32
CA ARG A 198 25.99 -8.69 -10.99
C ARG A 198 25.96 -7.91 -12.29
N GLU A 199 27.12 -7.45 -12.72
CA GLU A 199 27.29 -6.82 -14.03
C GLU A 199 26.78 -7.69 -15.16
N GLY A 200 25.99 -7.11 -16.07
CA GLY A 200 25.33 -7.77 -17.18
C GLY A 200 23.88 -8.17 -16.92
N ASP A 201 23.40 -8.14 -15.66
CA ASP A 201 21.98 -8.38 -15.39
C ASP A 201 21.10 -7.34 -16.08
N VAL A 202 19.88 -7.76 -16.43
CA VAL A 202 18.90 -6.95 -17.15
C VAL A 202 17.87 -6.38 -16.17
N LEU A 203 17.49 -5.11 -16.37
CA LEU A 203 16.40 -4.47 -15.64
C LEU A 203 15.08 -4.67 -16.40
N ILE A 204 14.13 -5.36 -15.77
CA ILE A 204 12.75 -5.52 -16.29
C ILE A 204 11.81 -4.71 -15.42
N GLY A 205 11.25 -3.63 -15.97
CA GLY A 205 10.27 -2.80 -15.31
C GLY A 205 8.84 -3.30 -15.52
N LEU A 206 8.03 -3.26 -14.48
CA LEU A 206 6.59 -3.52 -14.53
C LEU A 206 5.81 -2.20 -14.54
N ALA A 207 4.83 -2.11 -15.44
CA ALA A 207 3.99 -0.93 -15.57
C ALA A 207 3.30 -0.57 -14.25
N SER A 208 3.30 0.72 -13.90
CA SER A 208 2.42 1.24 -12.85
C SER A 208 1.02 1.51 -13.38
N SER A 209 0.03 1.63 -12.50
CA SER A 209 -1.33 2.05 -12.84
C SER A 209 -1.49 3.57 -12.94
N GLY A 210 -0.49 4.33 -12.48
CA GLY A 210 -0.50 5.79 -12.39
C GLY A 210 0.55 6.25 -11.37
N LEU A 211 0.21 7.26 -10.57
CA LEU A 211 1.11 7.78 -9.52
C LEU A 211 1.30 6.80 -8.34
N HIS A 212 0.44 5.78 -8.23
CA HIS A 212 0.32 4.93 -7.05
C HIS A 212 -0.08 5.72 -5.81
N SER A 213 0.72 5.68 -4.73
CA SER A 213 0.47 6.45 -3.50
C SER A 213 1.59 7.46 -3.18
N ASN A 214 2.43 7.81 -4.16
CA ASN A 214 3.60 8.66 -3.93
C ASN A 214 3.50 9.99 -4.69
N GLY A 215 4.16 11.04 -4.17
CA GLY A 215 4.16 12.36 -4.76
C GLY A 215 2.85 13.16 -4.57
N TYR A 216 1.91 12.68 -3.75
CA TYR A 216 0.59 13.31 -3.60
C TYR A 216 0.59 14.65 -2.89
N SER A 217 1.59 14.96 -2.08
CA SER A 217 1.72 16.32 -1.52
C SER A 217 1.87 17.36 -2.63
N LEU A 218 2.67 17.05 -3.66
CA LEU A 218 2.84 17.91 -4.83
C LEU A 218 1.61 17.85 -5.75
N ALA A 219 1.14 16.66 -6.13
CA ALA A 219 0.00 16.49 -7.01
C ALA A 219 -1.26 17.23 -6.47
N ARG A 220 -1.52 17.15 -5.16
CA ARG A 220 -2.60 17.89 -4.50
C ARG A 220 -2.40 19.40 -4.62
N LYS A 221 -1.20 19.89 -4.34
CA LYS A 221 -0.90 21.32 -4.36
C LYS A 221 -1.16 21.94 -5.73
N VAL A 222 -0.76 21.26 -6.81
CA VAL A 222 -0.87 21.82 -8.16
C VAL A 222 -2.18 21.46 -8.89
N CYS A 223 -2.80 20.33 -8.55
CA CYS A 223 -3.95 19.83 -9.29
C CYS A 223 -5.28 19.87 -8.52
N VAL A 224 -5.25 19.94 -7.16
CA VAL A 224 -6.45 19.75 -6.32
C VAL A 224 -6.75 20.98 -5.49
N GLU A 225 -5.76 21.65 -4.89
CA GLU A 225 -5.99 22.81 -4.04
C GLU A 225 -6.77 23.91 -4.76
N GLY A 226 -7.80 24.42 -4.10
CA GLY A 226 -8.70 25.44 -4.64
C GLY A 226 -9.73 24.95 -5.65
N LYS A 227 -9.75 23.65 -5.99
CA LYS A 227 -10.77 23.07 -6.86
C LYS A 227 -11.95 22.53 -6.06
N THR A 228 -13.11 22.59 -6.69
CA THR A 228 -14.34 22.00 -6.18
C THR A 228 -14.41 20.51 -6.56
N HIS A 229 -15.21 19.75 -5.82
CA HIS A 229 -15.55 18.36 -6.14
C HIS A 229 -16.02 18.20 -7.60
N TYR A 230 -16.82 19.15 -8.11
CA TYR A 230 -17.29 19.11 -9.50
C TYR A 230 -16.16 19.24 -10.51
N GLU A 231 -15.20 20.15 -10.28
CA GLU A 231 -14.06 20.35 -11.19
C GLU A 231 -13.13 19.14 -11.29
N LEU A 232 -13.05 18.35 -10.23
CA LEU A 232 -12.27 17.10 -10.22
C LEU A 232 -12.90 16.01 -11.10
N ARG A 233 -14.21 16.06 -11.35
CA ARG A 233 -14.97 15.08 -12.15
C ARG A 233 -15.03 15.41 -13.64
N ILE A 234 -14.53 16.55 -14.06
CA ILE A 234 -14.50 16.92 -15.47
C ILE A 234 -13.49 16.03 -16.21
N GLU A 235 -13.96 15.36 -17.25
CA GLU A 235 -13.11 14.58 -18.16
C GLU A 235 -12.14 15.51 -18.91
N ARG A 236 -10.91 15.05 -19.12
CA ARG A 236 -9.82 15.80 -19.74
C ARG A 236 -9.16 14.99 -20.86
N GLU A 237 -8.96 15.60 -22.02
CA GLU A 237 -8.27 14.96 -23.14
C GLU A 237 -6.84 14.58 -22.76
N GLU A 238 -6.14 15.44 -21.99
CA GLU A 238 -4.78 15.23 -21.51
C GLU A 238 -4.64 14.00 -20.62
N LEU A 239 -5.74 13.53 -20.02
CA LEU A 239 -5.82 12.33 -19.20
C LEU A 239 -6.44 11.13 -19.95
N GLY A 240 -6.50 11.19 -21.28
CA GLY A 240 -7.09 10.16 -22.10
C GLY A 240 -8.61 10.03 -21.93
N GLY A 241 -9.30 11.13 -21.67
CA GLY A 241 -10.75 11.18 -21.43
C GLY A 241 -11.16 10.84 -19.98
N ARG A 242 -10.22 10.62 -19.10
CA ARG A 242 -10.51 10.40 -17.65
C ARG A 242 -10.68 11.73 -16.92
N SER A 243 -11.43 11.69 -15.82
CA SER A 243 -11.45 12.81 -14.88
C SER A 243 -10.16 12.86 -14.05
N LEU A 244 -9.86 14.02 -13.49
CA LEU A 244 -8.73 14.16 -12.58
C LEU A 244 -8.94 13.33 -11.30
N GLN A 245 -10.17 13.23 -10.81
CA GLN A 245 -10.55 12.36 -9.69
C GLN A 245 -10.17 10.90 -9.99
N ASP A 246 -10.61 10.36 -11.13
CA ASP A 246 -10.38 8.95 -11.46
C ASP A 246 -8.89 8.66 -11.71
N ALA A 247 -8.17 9.60 -12.33
CA ALA A 247 -6.75 9.45 -12.57
C ALA A 247 -5.91 9.51 -11.28
N LEU A 248 -6.28 10.38 -10.33
CA LEU A 248 -5.60 10.49 -9.02
C LEU A 248 -6.01 9.39 -8.03
N LEU A 249 -7.21 8.84 -8.13
CA LEU A 249 -7.68 7.76 -7.26
C LEU A 249 -7.47 6.37 -7.86
N GLU A 250 -6.78 6.26 -9.00
CA GLU A 250 -6.35 4.96 -9.53
C GLU A 250 -5.52 4.23 -8.47
N PRO A 251 -5.90 3.01 -8.05
CA PRO A 251 -5.20 2.28 -7.00
C PRO A 251 -3.78 1.91 -7.41
N THR A 252 -2.91 1.84 -6.42
CA THR A 252 -1.58 1.25 -6.53
C THR A 252 -1.69 -0.22 -6.98
N ARG A 253 -0.89 -0.60 -7.97
CA ARG A 253 -0.87 -1.96 -8.48
C ARG A 253 -0.21 -2.90 -7.49
N ILE A 254 -0.82 -4.07 -7.28
CA ILE A 254 -0.29 -5.15 -6.43
C ILE A 254 0.36 -6.20 -7.31
N TYR A 255 1.67 -6.38 -7.17
CA TYR A 255 2.49 -7.27 -8.01
C TYR A 255 2.69 -8.66 -7.40
N VAL A 256 2.11 -8.94 -6.24
CA VAL A 256 2.42 -10.14 -5.44
C VAL A 256 2.20 -11.43 -6.23
N LYS A 257 1.00 -11.66 -6.72
CA LYS A 257 0.67 -12.94 -7.40
C LYS A 257 1.51 -13.18 -8.67
N PRO A 258 1.59 -12.21 -9.62
CA PRO A 258 2.35 -12.42 -10.84
C PRO A 258 3.86 -12.60 -10.58
N VAL A 259 4.44 -11.78 -9.71
CA VAL A 259 5.88 -11.89 -9.41
C VAL A 259 6.20 -13.17 -8.65
N ARG A 260 5.36 -13.58 -7.68
CA ARG A 260 5.51 -14.85 -6.99
C ARG A 260 5.48 -16.04 -7.94
N ALA A 261 4.54 -16.05 -8.89
CA ALA A 261 4.48 -17.09 -9.91
C ALA A 261 5.78 -17.17 -10.73
N VAL A 262 6.39 -16.02 -11.03
CA VAL A 262 7.68 -15.96 -11.75
C VAL A 262 8.83 -16.44 -10.87
N LEU A 263 8.89 -16.06 -9.59
CA LEU A 263 9.93 -16.54 -8.67
C LEU A 263 9.89 -18.08 -8.51
N GLU A 264 8.70 -18.66 -8.57
CA GLU A 264 8.52 -20.13 -8.54
C GLU A 264 8.87 -20.80 -9.87
N ALA A 265 8.42 -20.25 -11.00
CA ALA A 265 8.63 -20.85 -12.32
C ALA A 265 10.07 -20.67 -12.83
N CYS A 266 10.70 -19.55 -12.50
CA CYS A 266 12.04 -19.14 -12.96
C CYS A 266 13.03 -19.08 -11.78
N GLU A 267 13.03 -20.10 -10.90
CA GLU A 267 13.84 -20.12 -9.68
C GLU A 267 15.30 -19.74 -9.96
N GLY A 268 15.82 -18.76 -9.20
CA GLY A 268 17.17 -18.24 -9.32
C GLY A 268 17.45 -17.32 -10.51
N ALA A 269 16.43 -17.00 -11.34
CA ALA A 269 16.61 -16.05 -12.44
C ALA A 269 16.48 -14.58 -12.00
N VAL A 270 15.69 -14.29 -10.98
CA VAL A 270 15.53 -12.97 -10.40
C VAL A 270 16.48 -12.82 -9.22
N HIS A 271 17.39 -11.87 -9.29
CA HIS A 271 18.40 -11.63 -8.27
C HIS A 271 17.90 -10.66 -7.19
N ALA A 272 17.18 -9.61 -7.59
CA ALA A 272 16.60 -8.62 -6.69
C ALA A 272 15.34 -7.98 -7.27
N LEU A 273 14.57 -7.33 -6.40
CA LEU A 273 13.37 -6.54 -6.73
C LEU A 273 13.50 -5.15 -6.12
N ALA A 274 12.96 -4.14 -6.82
CA ALA A 274 12.78 -2.80 -6.29
C ALA A 274 11.32 -2.37 -6.45
N HIS A 275 10.63 -2.10 -5.35
CA HIS A 275 9.31 -1.45 -5.35
C HIS A 275 9.51 0.05 -5.49
N ILE A 276 8.99 0.65 -6.56
CA ILE A 276 9.22 2.06 -6.87
C ILE A 276 8.16 2.92 -6.17
N THR A 277 8.57 3.59 -5.11
CA THR A 277 7.75 4.40 -4.21
C THR A 277 8.29 5.84 -4.11
N GLY A 278 8.14 6.51 -2.98
CA GLY A 278 8.75 7.83 -2.72
C GLY A 278 10.25 7.79 -2.90
N GLY A 279 10.81 8.86 -3.50
CA GLY A 279 12.20 8.86 -3.96
C GLY A 279 12.40 8.37 -5.39
N GLY A 280 11.29 7.91 -6.05
CA GLY A 280 11.28 7.50 -7.45
C GLY A 280 12.17 6.30 -7.75
N ILE A 281 12.61 6.20 -9.01
CA ILE A 281 13.42 5.06 -9.46
C ILE A 281 14.79 5.05 -8.74
N SER A 282 15.41 6.22 -8.57
CA SER A 282 16.77 6.33 -8.03
C SER A 282 16.90 5.77 -6.61
N GLU A 283 16.06 6.27 -5.68
CA GLU A 283 16.18 5.96 -4.25
C GLU A 283 15.56 4.61 -3.86
N ASN A 284 14.94 3.90 -4.81
CA ASN A 284 14.39 2.57 -4.58
C ASN A 284 15.21 1.50 -5.30
N LEU A 285 15.69 1.77 -6.51
CA LEU A 285 16.49 0.80 -7.23
C LEU A 285 17.90 0.66 -6.63
N ASP A 286 18.49 1.73 -6.07
CA ASP A 286 19.77 1.68 -5.38
C ASP A 286 19.78 0.73 -4.16
N ARG A 287 18.64 0.60 -3.48
CA ARG A 287 18.46 -0.35 -2.35
C ARG A 287 18.54 -1.82 -2.78
N ALA A 288 18.33 -2.09 -4.07
CA ALA A 288 18.43 -3.42 -4.65
C ALA A 288 19.82 -3.71 -5.27
N LEU A 289 20.80 -2.82 -5.10
CA LEU A 289 22.14 -2.93 -5.68
C LEU A 289 23.22 -3.22 -4.62
N PRO A 290 24.21 -4.10 -4.94
CA PRO A 290 25.43 -4.14 -4.17
C PRO A 290 26.32 -2.94 -4.52
N LYS A 291 27.22 -2.58 -3.63
CA LYS A 291 28.16 -1.45 -3.84
C LYS A 291 29.17 -1.64 -4.99
N SER A 292 29.21 -2.79 -5.62
CA SER A 292 30.07 -3.07 -6.77
C SER A 292 29.38 -2.87 -8.12
N CYS A 293 28.10 -2.54 -8.12
CA CYS A 293 27.28 -2.39 -9.32
C CYS A 293 26.59 -1.02 -9.36
N ALA A 294 26.18 -0.61 -10.55
CA ALA A 294 25.27 0.51 -10.79
C ALA A 294 24.14 0.05 -11.73
N ALA A 295 22.97 0.62 -11.59
CA ALA A 295 21.89 0.45 -12.54
C ALA A 295 21.96 1.55 -13.61
N GLU A 296 22.04 1.18 -14.87
CA GLU A 296 21.93 2.07 -16.03
C GLU A 296 20.52 1.93 -16.59
N VAL A 297 19.68 2.95 -16.39
CA VAL A 297 18.27 2.97 -16.75
C VAL A 297 18.08 3.76 -18.04
N ASP A 298 17.54 3.12 -19.08
CA ASP A 298 17.33 3.69 -20.41
C ASP A 298 15.98 4.42 -20.46
N LEU A 299 15.98 5.74 -20.29
CA LEU A 299 14.78 6.58 -20.41
C LEU A 299 14.17 6.48 -21.81
N GLY A 300 12.84 6.53 -21.91
CA GLY A 300 12.11 6.43 -23.16
C GLY A 300 11.80 4.99 -23.62
N THR A 301 12.22 3.96 -22.86
CA THR A 301 11.92 2.56 -23.19
C THR A 301 10.54 2.10 -22.69
N TRP A 302 9.85 2.93 -21.92
CA TRP A 302 8.48 2.69 -21.43
C TRP A 302 7.62 3.96 -21.53
N PRO A 303 6.28 3.84 -21.59
CA PRO A 303 5.39 4.99 -21.62
C PRO A 303 5.24 5.60 -20.22
N VAL A 304 5.33 6.92 -20.11
CA VAL A 304 4.97 7.66 -18.89
C VAL A 304 3.45 7.81 -18.83
N PRO A 305 2.79 7.48 -17.71
CA PRO A 305 1.34 7.65 -17.55
C PRO A 305 0.91 9.09 -17.71
N ALA A 306 -0.22 9.32 -18.40
CA ALA A 306 -0.74 10.67 -18.67
C ALA A 306 -0.90 11.52 -17.40
N ILE A 307 -1.31 10.91 -16.27
CA ILE A 307 -1.43 11.62 -15.00
C ILE A 307 -0.08 12.10 -14.45
N ALA A 308 1.00 11.33 -14.65
CA ALA A 308 2.33 11.75 -14.21
C ALA A 308 2.82 12.95 -15.03
N SER A 309 2.70 12.89 -16.37
CA SER A 309 3.01 14.01 -17.24
C SER A 309 2.17 15.25 -16.89
N PHE A 310 0.85 15.07 -16.71
CA PHE A 310 -0.07 16.15 -16.34
C PHE A 310 0.34 16.87 -15.03
N VAL A 311 0.73 16.12 -14.01
CA VAL A 311 1.16 16.70 -12.72
C VAL A 311 2.52 17.39 -12.87
N CYS A 312 3.47 16.78 -13.58
CA CYS A 312 4.78 17.38 -13.85
C CYS A 312 4.65 18.72 -14.62
N ASP A 313 3.81 18.76 -15.65
CA ASP A 313 3.55 19.97 -16.43
C ASP A 313 2.89 21.06 -15.56
N ALA A 314 1.88 20.70 -14.77
CA ALA A 314 1.20 21.63 -13.86
C ALA A 314 2.12 22.19 -12.78
N ALA A 315 3.12 21.42 -12.36
CA ALA A 315 4.12 21.81 -11.37
C ALA A 315 5.36 22.46 -11.97
N HIS A 316 5.50 22.47 -13.31
CA HIS A 316 6.69 22.91 -14.03
C HIS A 316 7.98 22.20 -13.55
N LEU A 317 7.87 20.87 -13.29
CA LEU A 317 9.02 20.08 -12.86
C LEU A 317 10.00 19.86 -14.01
N ASP A 318 11.27 19.89 -13.69
CA ASP A 318 12.29 19.32 -14.56
C ASP A 318 12.31 17.77 -14.46
N GLU A 319 12.98 17.13 -15.39
CA GLU A 319 13.04 15.67 -15.48
C GLU A 319 13.69 15.06 -14.24
N ALA A 320 14.69 15.72 -13.67
CA ALA A 320 15.39 15.26 -12.50
C ALA A 320 14.49 15.18 -11.26
N GLU A 321 13.72 16.24 -11.03
CA GLU A 321 12.78 16.29 -9.89
C GLU A 321 11.59 15.35 -10.11
N ALA A 322 11.12 15.20 -11.36
CA ALA A 322 10.07 14.23 -11.69
C ALA A 322 10.49 12.79 -11.38
N LEU A 323 11.71 12.39 -11.76
CA LEU A 323 12.27 11.05 -11.51
C LEU A 323 12.54 10.75 -10.03
N LYS A 324 12.68 11.79 -9.18
CA LYS A 324 12.78 11.64 -7.72
C LYS A 324 11.42 11.60 -7.03
N THR A 325 10.42 12.28 -7.59
CA THR A 325 9.14 12.44 -6.93
C THR A 325 8.16 11.31 -7.27
N PHE A 326 8.19 10.83 -8.53
CA PHE A 326 7.21 9.90 -9.07
C PHE A 326 7.86 8.62 -9.60
N ASN A 327 7.04 7.57 -9.70
CA ASN A 327 7.43 6.30 -10.30
C ASN A 327 7.60 6.38 -11.85
N MET A 328 7.15 7.47 -12.47
CA MET A 328 7.20 7.75 -13.91
C MET A 328 6.73 6.61 -14.80
N GLY A 329 5.87 5.72 -14.31
CA GLY A 329 5.29 4.61 -15.08
C GLY A 329 5.82 3.22 -14.71
N LEU A 330 6.79 3.13 -13.83
CA LEU A 330 7.34 1.86 -13.32
C LEU A 330 6.99 1.68 -11.85
N GLY A 331 6.18 0.67 -11.52
CA GLY A 331 5.83 0.41 -10.12
C GLY A 331 6.75 -0.62 -9.44
N MET A 332 7.37 -1.48 -10.23
CA MET A 332 8.36 -2.45 -9.74
C MET A 332 9.43 -2.69 -10.81
N VAL A 333 10.66 -2.93 -10.39
CA VAL A 333 11.77 -3.31 -11.26
C VAL A 333 12.37 -4.61 -10.76
N LEU A 334 12.52 -5.59 -11.68
CA LEU A 334 13.20 -6.85 -11.45
C LEU A 334 14.62 -6.75 -11.99
N ILE A 335 15.60 -7.22 -11.23
CA ILE A 335 16.99 -7.41 -11.67
C ILE A 335 17.18 -8.89 -11.98
N VAL A 336 17.42 -9.21 -13.23
CA VAL A 336 17.31 -10.57 -13.77
C VAL A 336 18.59 -10.99 -14.47
N ASP A 337 18.98 -12.27 -14.31
CA ASP A 337 20.05 -12.89 -15.09
C ASP A 337 19.80 -12.68 -16.60
N ALA A 338 20.76 -12.08 -17.29
CA ALA A 338 20.64 -11.78 -18.72
C ALA A 338 20.33 -12.99 -19.60
N ALA A 339 20.85 -14.17 -19.23
CA ALA A 339 20.63 -15.40 -19.98
C ALA A 339 19.20 -15.95 -19.82
N ARG A 340 18.47 -15.50 -18.82
CA ARG A 340 17.10 -15.95 -18.48
C ARG A 340 16.06 -14.84 -18.60
N ALA A 341 16.43 -13.64 -19.06
CA ALA A 341 15.54 -12.48 -19.15
C ALA A 341 14.29 -12.76 -20.03
N ASP A 342 14.45 -13.44 -21.18
CA ASP A 342 13.33 -13.79 -22.06
C ASP A 342 12.33 -14.75 -21.37
N GLU A 343 12.83 -15.70 -20.57
CA GLU A 343 12.01 -16.64 -19.79
C GLU A 343 11.19 -15.90 -18.73
N VAL A 344 11.81 -14.98 -18.00
CA VAL A 344 11.17 -14.17 -16.97
C VAL A 344 10.10 -13.24 -17.57
N GLU A 345 10.39 -12.55 -18.67
CA GLU A 345 9.41 -11.70 -19.38
C GLU A 345 8.22 -12.51 -19.89
N ALA A 346 8.47 -13.70 -20.46
CA ALA A 346 7.39 -14.57 -20.92
C ALA A 346 6.48 -15.00 -19.76
N ALA A 347 7.06 -15.35 -18.61
CA ALA A 347 6.31 -15.73 -17.41
C ALA A 347 5.51 -14.55 -16.83
N LEU A 348 6.08 -13.34 -16.76
CA LEU A 348 5.39 -12.12 -16.34
C LEU A 348 4.22 -11.79 -17.27
N THR A 349 4.43 -11.87 -18.58
CA THR A 349 3.39 -11.63 -19.59
C THR A 349 2.26 -12.64 -19.47
N GLN A 350 2.58 -13.92 -19.25
CA GLN A 350 1.59 -14.96 -19.02
C GLN A 350 0.79 -14.74 -17.73
N ALA A 351 1.42 -14.16 -16.73
CA ALA A 351 0.79 -13.76 -15.46
C ALA A 351 -0.03 -12.45 -15.56
N GLY A 352 -0.06 -11.82 -16.75
CA GLY A 352 -0.86 -10.62 -17.04
C GLY A 352 -0.15 -9.29 -16.79
N GLU A 353 1.18 -9.32 -16.60
CA GLU A 353 1.96 -8.09 -16.43
C GLU A 353 2.39 -7.48 -17.75
N THR A 354 2.42 -6.12 -17.79
CA THR A 354 3.06 -5.37 -18.86
C THR A 354 4.49 -5.07 -18.45
N THR A 355 5.44 -5.54 -19.24
CA THR A 355 6.88 -5.48 -18.95
C THR A 355 7.62 -4.62 -19.96
N TYR A 356 8.73 -4.03 -19.51
CA TYR A 356 9.65 -3.25 -20.32
C TYR A 356 11.08 -3.60 -19.94
N ARG A 357 11.97 -3.77 -20.92
CA ARG A 357 13.42 -3.76 -20.65
C ARG A 357 13.86 -2.32 -20.49
N VAL A 358 14.16 -1.94 -19.27
CA VAL A 358 14.41 -0.55 -18.90
C VAL A 358 15.88 -0.24 -18.65
N GLY A 359 16.78 -1.22 -18.87
CA GLY A 359 18.21 -1.00 -18.69
C GLY A 359 18.95 -2.27 -18.28
N ARG A 360 20.11 -2.06 -17.67
CA ARG A 360 21.04 -3.13 -17.30
C ARG A 360 21.86 -2.75 -16.07
N ILE A 361 22.49 -3.76 -15.48
CA ILE A 361 23.48 -3.60 -14.42
C ILE A 361 24.88 -3.48 -15.03
N VAL A 362 25.63 -2.50 -14.58
CA VAL A 362 27.02 -2.22 -14.94
C VAL A 362 27.89 -2.14 -13.71
N ALA A 363 29.23 -2.09 -13.88
CA ALA A 363 30.14 -1.82 -12.77
C ALA A 363 29.88 -0.40 -12.23
N GLY A 364 29.88 -0.27 -10.87
CA GLY A 364 29.59 1.02 -10.22
C GLY A 364 29.83 0.99 -8.71
N GLU A 365 29.19 1.90 -7.99
CA GLU A 365 29.37 2.10 -6.53
C GLU A 365 28.02 2.08 -5.76
N GLY A 366 26.96 1.44 -6.34
CA GLY A 366 25.62 1.34 -5.76
C GLY A 366 24.65 2.41 -6.24
N GLU A 367 25.00 3.16 -7.28
CA GLU A 367 24.17 4.27 -7.80
C GLU A 367 23.26 3.86 -8.96
N VAL A 368 22.28 4.72 -9.21
CA VAL A 368 21.41 4.66 -10.40
C VAL A 368 21.80 5.76 -11.36
N ARG A 369 22.03 5.41 -12.63
CA ARG A 369 22.33 6.32 -13.73
C ARG A 369 21.23 6.27 -14.76
N TYR A 370 20.89 7.39 -15.36
CA TYR A 370 19.92 7.45 -16.44
C TYR A 370 20.62 7.67 -17.78
N ALA A 371 20.27 6.85 -18.75
CA ALA A 371 20.69 7.03 -20.14
C ALA A 371 19.50 7.58 -20.95
N ASN A 372 19.74 8.61 -21.77
CA ASN A 372 18.77 9.14 -22.71
C ASN A 372 19.52 9.53 -23.99
N ASP A 373 19.13 8.98 -25.15
CA ASP A 373 19.77 9.22 -26.45
C ASP A 373 21.32 9.08 -26.43
N GLY A 374 21.82 8.13 -25.63
CA GLY A 374 23.26 7.86 -25.49
C GLY A 374 24.00 8.83 -24.56
N LYS A 375 23.31 9.71 -23.85
CA LYS A 375 23.86 10.54 -22.78
C LYS A 375 23.54 9.93 -21.42
N LEU A 376 24.52 9.85 -20.53
CA LEU A 376 24.37 9.45 -19.14
C LEU A 376 24.11 10.69 -18.29
N TYR A 377 23.05 10.62 -17.48
CA TYR A 377 22.74 11.61 -16.45
C TYR A 377 22.90 10.93 -15.08
N GLY A 378 23.76 11.49 -14.23
CA GLY A 378 23.90 11.08 -12.84
C GLY A 378 23.20 12.09 -11.93
N PHE A 379 22.37 11.63 -11.00
CA PHE A 379 21.87 12.48 -9.92
C PHE A 379 22.93 12.48 -8.80
N GLY A 380 23.52 13.63 -8.52
CA GLY A 380 24.49 13.82 -7.44
C GLY A 380 25.89 14.23 -7.83
N ALA A 381 26.23 14.29 -9.10
CA ALA A 381 27.44 14.97 -9.55
C ALA A 381 27.08 16.42 -9.90
N GLU A 382 27.60 17.39 -9.15
CA GLU A 382 27.63 18.77 -9.59
C GLU A 382 28.25 18.83 -11.01
N ALA A 383 27.54 19.49 -11.93
CA ALA A 383 27.99 19.72 -13.29
C ALA A 383 29.19 20.66 -13.33
#